data_19b1aa36ce6e691e7f6ffe8523edfd56
#
_entry.id   19b1aa36ce6e691e7f6ffe8523edfd56
#
_cell.length_a   1.000
_cell.length_b   1.000
_cell.length_c   1.000
_cell.angle_alpha   90.00
_cell.angle_beta   90.00
_cell.angle_gamma   90.00
#
_symmetry.space_group_name_H-M   'P 1'
#
loop_
_entity.id
_entity.type
_entity.pdbx_description
1 polymer ?
#
loop_
_entity_poly.entity_id
_entity_poly.type
_entity_poly.pdbx_seq_one_letter_code
_entity_poly.pdbx_strand_id
1 'polypeptide(L)'
;SIGDLVARYKKMRGFHVLHPMGWDSFGMPAENAAIKHNIPPKKWTLENIANMTRQLKALGLSYDWDREVTTCKEDYYKWTQWFFELFYKRGLAVKKESAVNWCDTCNTVLANEQVIDGKCWRCDHEVVKKDLSQWFFKITDYADELLKDLDLLPGWPERVKTMQHNWIGRSEGLEFSFEIPALNDTVAVYTTRPDTAYGVTFMALAAEHPLIKKICENNPKADEINAFCERVRNQSEIERTSSESEKEGVFTGVYCINPFTGRKVEIWVTNYVLYDYGTGAVMGVPTGDQRDWMFADKYSIEKIVTICPIGKELKLEEMTCAYEEKEGMLVNSGEFTGMEMHKAMSAIMDKAEAEGFGKRRVNYRLRDWLISRQRYWGAPIPIIYCPHCGEVLVPEDQLPVRLPEDVSFTAGAKSPLATSEEFVHCKCPKCGADATRETDTMDTFLCSSWYYLRYTDAHNDKMPFDKDVNNYWGPVDQYIGGIE
;
A
#
# COMPACT_ATOMS: atom_id res chain seq x y z
N SER A 1 -16.22 13.84 25.40
CA SER A 1 -17.44 14.05 26.18
C SER A 1 -18.61 13.14 25.76
N ILE A 2 -18.83 12.85 24.45
CA ILE A 2 -19.93 11.97 24.01
C ILE A 2 -19.78 10.57 24.60
N GLY A 3 -18.61 9.93 24.47
CA GLY A 3 -18.36 8.61 25.06
C GLY A 3 -18.55 8.58 26.56
N ASP A 4 -18.12 9.62 27.27
CA ASP A 4 -18.30 9.73 28.72
C ASP A 4 -19.79 9.81 29.12
N LEU A 5 -20.58 10.57 28.35
CA LEU A 5 -22.03 10.65 28.56
C LEU A 5 -22.68 9.28 28.40
N VAL A 6 -22.36 8.56 27.34
CA VAL A 6 -22.91 7.22 27.08
C VAL A 6 -22.47 6.24 28.17
N ALA A 7 -21.20 6.25 28.55
CA ALA A 7 -20.68 5.38 29.61
C ALA A 7 -21.41 5.61 30.94
N ARG A 8 -21.58 6.87 31.36
CA ARG A 8 -22.34 7.24 32.59
C ARG A 8 -23.79 6.83 32.49
N TYR A 9 -24.46 7.12 31.38
CA TYR A 9 -25.83 6.74 31.16
C TYR A 9 -26.03 5.21 31.28
N LYS A 10 -25.18 4.43 30.63
CA LYS A 10 -25.22 2.98 30.68
C LYS A 10 -24.96 2.44 32.08
N LYS A 11 -23.97 2.98 32.82
CA LYS A 11 -23.71 2.64 34.23
C LYS A 11 -24.96 2.92 35.12
N MET A 12 -25.58 4.08 34.95
CA MET A 12 -26.82 4.44 35.69
C MET A 12 -27.99 3.51 35.37
N ARG A 13 -27.99 2.88 34.19
CA ARG A 13 -28.98 1.89 33.78
C ARG A 13 -28.64 0.47 34.25
N GLY A 14 -27.56 0.29 35.02
CA GLY A 14 -27.16 -1.00 35.59
C GLY A 14 -26.32 -1.89 34.67
N PHE A 15 -25.80 -1.36 33.55
CA PHE A 15 -24.86 -2.10 32.69
C PHE A 15 -23.44 -2.12 33.30
N HIS A 16 -22.73 -3.21 33.07
CA HIS A 16 -21.28 -3.20 33.18
C HIS A 16 -20.74 -2.45 31.99
N VAL A 17 -19.87 -1.46 32.23
CA VAL A 17 -19.35 -0.58 31.17
C VAL A 17 -17.83 -0.55 31.24
N LEU A 18 -17.20 -1.00 30.18
CA LEU A 18 -15.78 -0.79 29.92
C LEU A 18 -15.63 0.50 29.11
N HIS A 19 -15.14 1.56 29.73
CA HIS A 19 -14.82 2.85 29.12
C HIS A 19 -13.35 3.17 29.32
N PRO A 20 -12.44 2.55 28.53
CA PRO A 20 -11.01 2.60 28.77
C PRO A 20 -10.37 3.89 28.26
N MET A 21 -9.12 4.11 28.69
CA MET A 21 -8.23 5.14 28.20
C MET A 21 -6.90 4.54 27.80
N GLY A 22 -6.31 5.03 26.72
CA GLY A 22 -4.98 4.57 26.28
C GLY A 22 -4.23 5.65 25.53
N TRP A 23 -2.93 5.43 25.44
CA TRP A 23 -1.97 6.34 24.83
C TRP A 23 -1.28 5.64 23.67
N ASP A 24 -1.60 6.08 22.45
CA ASP A 24 -0.81 5.77 21.28
C ASP A 24 0.42 6.68 21.32
N SER A 25 1.53 6.13 21.77
CA SER A 25 2.63 6.92 22.33
C SER A 25 3.98 6.68 21.66
N PHE A 26 4.04 5.81 20.66
CA PHE A 26 5.16 5.71 19.74
C PHE A 26 5.01 6.67 18.54
N GLY A 27 6.04 6.84 17.75
CA GLY A 27 6.01 7.46 16.44
C GLY A 27 6.77 8.76 16.28
N MET A 28 6.82 9.21 15.05
CA MET A 28 7.58 10.38 14.62
C MET A 28 7.21 11.69 15.33
N PRO A 29 5.93 12.00 15.62
CA PRO A 29 5.61 13.26 16.28
C PRO A 29 6.29 13.41 17.64
N ALA A 30 6.28 12.35 18.46
CA ALA A 30 6.93 12.34 19.76
C ALA A 30 8.46 12.36 19.62
N GLU A 31 9.04 11.58 18.70
CA GLU A 31 10.48 11.57 18.43
C GLU A 31 10.95 12.95 17.93
N ASN A 32 10.26 13.57 16.97
CA ASN A 32 10.64 14.87 16.44
C ASN A 32 10.55 15.98 17.52
N ALA A 33 9.52 15.96 18.36
CA ALA A 33 9.39 16.89 19.47
C ALA A 33 10.53 16.71 20.47
N ALA A 34 10.87 15.48 20.82
CA ALA A 34 11.96 15.15 21.73
C ALA A 34 13.32 15.63 21.19
N ILE A 35 13.59 15.38 19.91
CA ILE A 35 14.80 15.89 19.22
C ILE A 35 14.85 17.42 19.27
N LYS A 36 13.74 18.09 18.93
CA LYS A 36 13.64 19.55 18.93
C LYS A 36 13.92 20.16 20.29
N HIS A 37 13.48 19.51 21.36
CA HIS A 37 13.66 19.94 22.74
C HIS A 37 14.90 19.39 23.41
N ASN A 38 15.69 18.55 22.70
CA ASN A 38 16.88 17.85 23.22
C ASN A 38 16.57 17.04 24.49
N ILE A 39 15.46 16.31 24.46
CA ILE A 39 14.98 15.44 25.55
C ILE A 39 14.82 14.02 24.99
N PRO A 40 15.17 12.94 25.72
CA PRO A 40 14.90 11.57 25.26
C PRO A 40 13.41 11.35 24.96
N PRO A 41 13.03 10.70 23.83
CA PRO A 41 11.64 10.47 23.45
C PRO A 41 10.79 9.80 24.53
N LYS A 42 11.36 8.80 25.22
CA LYS A 42 10.71 8.11 26.36
C LYS A 42 10.30 9.10 27.45
N LYS A 43 11.24 9.96 27.88
CA LYS A 43 10.99 10.95 28.92
C LYS A 43 9.94 11.96 28.50
N TRP A 44 10.10 12.55 27.30
CA TRP A 44 9.15 13.52 26.74
C TRP A 44 7.73 12.94 26.68
N THR A 45 7.59 11.73 26.16
CA THR A 45 6.30 11.06 26.00
C THR A 45 5.65 10.77 27.36
N LEU A 46 6.38 10.20 28.31
CA LEU A 46 5.83 9.84 29.62
C LEU A 46 5.45 11.08 30.46
N GLU A 47 6.19 12.17 30.37
CA GLU A 47 5.85 13.43 31.04
C GLU A 47 4.56 14.03 30.44
N ASN A 48 4.38 13.98 29.12
CA ASN A 48 3.15 14.43 28.46
C ASN A 48 1.96 13.56 28.85
N ILE A 49 2.10 12.24 28.88
CA ILE A 49 1.05 11.31 29.33
C ILE A 49 0.63 11.64 30.75
N ALA A 50 1.59 11.82 31.67
CA ALA A 50 1.29 12.17 33.05
C ALA A 50 0.51 13.50 33.18
N ASN A 51 0.91 14.51 32.40
CA ASN A 51 0.19 15.79 32.36
C ASN A 51 -1.23 15.64 31.81
N MET A 52 -1.41 14.93 30.69
CA MET A 52 -2.73 14.72 30.07
C MET A 52 -3.62 13.88 30.97
N THR A 53 -3.10 12.84 31.63
CA THR A 53 -3.83 12.04 32.62
C THR A 53 -4.36 12.93 33.74
N ARG A 54 -3.52 13.82 34.29
CA ARG A 54 -3.93 14.78 35.32
C ARG A 54 -5.05 15.70 34.85
N GLN A 55 -4.95 16.20 33.62
CA GLN A 55 -5.97 17.07 33.03
C GLN A 55 -7.30 16.33 32.81
N LEU A 56 -7.27 15.11 32.27
CA LEU A 56 -8.47 14.31 32.04
C LEU A 56 -9.17 13.92 33.35
N LYS A 57 -8.39 13.60 34.39
CA LYS A 57 -8.92 13.35 35.75
C LYS A 57 -9.55 14.60 36.34
N ALA A 58 -8.94 15.79 36.14
CA ALA A 58 -9.48 17.06 36.60
C ALA A 58 -10.79 17.45 35.89
N LEU A 59 -10.98 17.04 34.63
CA LEU A 59 -12.24 17.18 33.91
C LEU A 59 -13.33 16.21 34.41
N GLY A 60 -13.00 15.28 35.29
CA GLY A 60 -13.94 14.34 35.87
C GLY A 60 -14.47 13.29 34.89
N LEU A 61 -13.74 12.96 33.83
CA LEU A 61 -14.13 11.93 32.87
C LEU A 61 -14.10 10.53 33.52
N SER A 62 -15.11 9.71 33.21
CA SER A 62 -15.36 8.41 33.86
C SER A 62 -14.62 7.27 33.17
N TYR A 63 -13.35 7.47 32.83
CA TYR A 63 -12.53 6.40 32.28
C TYR A 63 -12.22 5.32 33.32
N ASP A 64 -12.06 4.10 32.85
CA ASP A 64 -11.52 2.98 33.63
C ASP A 64 -9.99 3.05 33.61
N TRP A 65 -9.43 3.81 34.53
CA TRP A 65 -7.99 4.03 34.64
C TRP A 65 -7.20 2.79 35.04
N ASP A 66 -7.86 1.80 35.63
CA ASP A 66 -7.21 0.52 35.97
C ASP A 66 -6.94 -0.34 34.72
N ARG A 67 -7.59 0.00 33.59
CA ARG A 67 -7.39 -0.66 32.30
C ARG A 67 -6.65 0.22 31.29
N GLU A 68 -5.97 1.25 31.79
CA GLU A 68 -5.13 2.13 30.96
C GLU A 68 -4.03 1.33 30.25
N VAL A 69 -3.85 1.57 28.96
CA VAL A 69 -2.76 1.00 28.17
C VAL A 69 -1.88 2.11 27.57
N THR A 70 -0.60 1.83 27.40
CA THR A 70 0.38 2.77 26.84
C THR A 70 1.23 2.04 25.83
N THR A 71 1.11 2.34 24.55
CA THR A 71 1.72 1.54 23.48
C THR A 71 3.25 1.50 23.51
N CYS A 72 3.90 2.54 24.08
CA CYS A 72 5.37 2.59 24.23
C CYS A 72 5.92 1.90 25.47
N LYS A 73 5.07 1.38 26.34
CA LYS A 73 5.55 0.61 27.51
C LYS A 73 5.83 -0.84 27.14
N GLU A 74 6.80 -1.42 27.82
CA GLU A 74 7.30 -2.77 27.56
C GLU A 74 6.24 -3.86 27.73
N ASP A 75 5.34 -3.69 28.69
CA ASP A 75 4.19 -4.58 28.97
C ASP A 75 3.14 -4.59 27.85
N TYR A 76 3.15 -3.56 26.99
CA TYR A 76 2.30 -3.49 25.82
C TYR A 76 3.04 -3.94 24.54
N TYR A 77 4.18 -3.29 24.18
CA TYR A 77 4.79 -3.58 22.91
C TYR A 77 5.49 -4.96 22.84
N LYS A 78 5.72 -5.61 23.98
CA LYS A 78 6.06 -7.04 24.04
C LYS A 78 5.09 -7.87 23.20
N TRP A 79 3.81 -7.58 23.32
CA TRP A 79 2.78 -8.32 22.60
C TRP A 79 2.67 -7.91 21.13
N THR A 80 2.98 -6.66 20.81
CA THR A 80 3.12 -6.24 19.40
C THR A 80 4.26 -7.01 18.72
N GLN A 81 5.39 -7.21 19.43
CA GLN A 81 6.50 -8.03 18.93
C GLN A 81 6.09 -9.51 18.81
N TRP A 82 5.34 -10.03 19.77
CA TRP A 82 4.81 -11.38 19.71
C TRP A 82 3.86 -11.58 18.52
N PHE A 83 3.01 -10.61 18.19
CA PHE A 83 2.19 -10.66 16.98
C PHE A 83 3.04 -10.68 15.71
N PHE A 84 4.11 -9.91 15.65
CA PHE A 84 5.04 -9.98 14.52
C PHE A 84 5.60 -11.41 14.38
N GLU A 85 6.05 -12.03 15.45
CA GLU A 85 6.57 -13.40 15.42
C GLU A 85 5.52 -14.42 14.98
N LEU A 86 4.28 -14.26 15.48
CA LEU A 86 3.16 -15.11 15.07
C LEU A 86 2.90 -14.99 13.57
N PHE A 87 2.93 -13.78 13.03
CA PHE A 87 2.74 -13.53 11.60
C PHE A 87 3.92 -14.05 10.77
N TYR A 88 5.14 -13.91 11.27
CA TYR A 88 6.32 -14.50 10.64
C TYR A 88 6.21 -16.03 10.56
N LYS A 89 5.88 -16.69 11.66
CA LYS A 89 5.69 -18.16 11.73
C LYS A 89 4.58 -18.64 10.78
N ARG A 90 3.61 -17.79 10.46
CA ARG A 90 2.50 -18.07 9.51
C ARG A 90 2.78 -17.63 8.07
N GLY A 91 3.96 -17.09 7.79
CA GLY A 91 4.32 -16.58 6.46
C GLY A 91 3.61 -15.30 6.04
N LEU A 92 2.98 -14.58 6.98
CA LEU A 92 2.32 -13.30 6.76
C LEU A 92 3.26 -12.11 6.91
N ALA A 93 4.32 -12.22 7.74
CA ALA A 93 5.40 -11.25 7.80
C ALA A 93 6.53 -11.71 6.88
N VAL A 94 6.87 -10.89 5.88
CA VAL A 94 7.88 -11.22 4.86
C VAL A 94 8.83 -10.06 4.65
N LYS A 95 10.09 -10.36 4.37
CA LYS A 95 11.08 -9.38 3.94
C LYS A 95 11.21 -9.45 2.44
N LYS A 96 11.07 -8.33 1.75
CA LYS A 96 11.20 -8.23 0.30
C LYS A 96 11.81 -6.91 -0.12
N GLU A 97 12.47 -6.89 -1.27
CA GLU A 97 12.91 -5.64 -1.90
C GLU A 97 11.69 -4.88 -2.44
N SER A 98 11.69 -3.59 -2.22
CA SER A 98 10.64 -2.69 -2.71
C SER A 98 11.23 -1.32 -2.99
N ALA A 99 10.77 -0.70 -4.08
CA ALA A 99 11.06 0.69 -4.37
C ALA A 99 10.33 1.58 -3.34
N VAL A 100 11.08 2.29 -2.53
CA VAL A 100 10.56 3.19 -1.50
C VAL A 100 10.97 4.63 -1.78
N ASN A 101 10.18 5.59 -1.29
CA ASN A 101 10.60 6.99 -1.30
C ASN A 101 11.73 7.19 -0.29
N TRP A 102 12.87 7.64 -0.76
CA TRP A 102 14.05 7.84 0.06
C TRP A 102 14.50 9.30 0.06
N CYS A 103 14.76 9.84 1.23
CA CYS A 103 15.38 11.14 1.39
C CYS A 103 16.83 10.96 1.81
N ASP A 104 17.79 11.29 0.92
CA ASP A 104 19.21 11.17 1.21
C ASP A 104 19.67 12.11 2.34
N THR A 105 19.08 13.31 2.45
CA THR A 105 19.41 14.26 3.51
C THR A 105 18.90 13.80 4.89
N CYS A 106 17.67 13.27 4.96
CA CYS A 106 17.12 12.74 6.19
C CYS A 106 17.54 11.29 6.44
N ASN A 107 18.13 10.64 5.44
CA ASN A 107 18.57 9.23 5.44
C ASN A 107 17.46 8.28 5.95
N THR A 108 16.28 8.40 5.37
CA THR A 108 15.09 7.64 5.82
C THR A 108 14.13 7.39 4.67
N VAL A 109 13.36 6.30 4.82
CA VAL A 109 12.20 6.03 4.00
C VAL A 109 11.07 7.01 4.36
N LEU A 110 10.38 7.48 3.35
CA LEU A 110 9.23 8.35 3.47
C LEU A 110 7.97 7.62 3.00
N ALA A 111 6.88 7.77 3.75
CA ALA A 111 5.56 7.41 3.25
C ALA A 111 5.15 8.36 2.10
N ASN A 112 4.20 7.96 1.27
CA ASN A 112 3.77 8.78 0.14
C ASN A 112 3.26 10.17 0.59
N GLU A 113 2.58 10.24 1.73
CA GLU A 113 2.06 11.48 2.33
C GLU A 113 3.16 12.42 2.84
N GLN A 114 4.39 11.91 2.95
CA GLN A 114 5.57 12.68 3.38
C GLN A 114 6.40 13.21 2.22
N VAL A 115 5.93 13.00 1.00
CA VAL A 115 6.52 13.54 -0.22
C VAL A 115 5.56 14.61 -0.76
N ILE A 116 6.00 15.86 -0.74
CA ILE A 116 5.23 17.02 -1.22
C ILE A 116 5.98 17.59 -2.42
N ASP A 117 5.32 17.61 -3.58
CA ASP A 117 5.90 18.08 -4.85
C ASP A 117 7.27 17.45 -5.16
N GLY A 118 7.39 16.14 -4.96
CA GLY A 118 8.63 15.40 -5.18
C GLY A 118 9.71 15.62 -4.12
N LYS A 119 9.43 16.39 -3.06
CA LYS A 119 10.37 16.76 -2.03
C LYS A 119 10.00 16.19 -0.67
N CYS A 120 11.00 16.02 0.15
CA CYS A 120 10.84 15.62 1.55
C CYS A 120 10.13 16.72 2.35
N TRP A 121 8.99 16.42 2.93
CA TRP A 121 8.20 17.32 3.77
C TRP A 121 8.98 17.98 4.93
N ARG A 122 10.12 17.38 5.30
CA ARG A 122 10.93 17.80 6.45
C ARG A 122 12.11 18.70 6.07
N CYS A 123 12.83 18.37 4.99
CA CYS A 123 14.09 19.06 4.64
C CYS A 123 14.04 19.72 3.26
N ASP A 124 12.93 19.61 2.54
CA ASP A 124 12.70 20.18 1.21
C ASP A 124 13.70 19.72 0.11
N HIS A 125 14.45 18.62 0.39
CA HIS A 125 15.31 18.00 -0.62
C HIS A 125 14.50 17.05 -1.50
N GLU A 126 14.95 16.88 -2.73
CA GLU A 126 14.35 15.93 -3.66
C GLU A 126 14.36 14.52 -3.09
N VAL A 127 13.25 13.81 -3.31
CA VAL A 127 13.07 12.43 -2.90
C VAL A 127 13.38 11.53 -4.07
N VAL A 128 14.20 10.52 -3.84
CA VAL A 128 14.54 9.50 -4.85
C VAL A 128 13.83 8.19 -4.54
N LYS A 129 13.61 7.39 -5.56
CA LYS A 129 13.20 5.99 -5.36
C LYS A 129 14.45 5.15 -5.10
N LYS A 130 14.39 4.30 -4.08
CA LYS A 130 15.49 3.41 -3.71
C LYS A 130 14.94 2.04 -3.41
N ASP A 131 15.54 1.02 -4.01
CA ASP A 131 15.19 -0.35 -3.69
C ASP A 131 15.83 -0.73 -2.36
N LEU A 132 14.98 -1.04 -1.38
CA LEU A 132 15.38 -1.46 -0.05
C LEU A 132 14.68 -2.74 0.35
N SER A 133 15.41 -3.59 1.06
CA SER A 133 14.83 -4.78 1.67
C SER A 133 14.10 -4.39 2.95
N GLN A 134 12.78 -4.56 2.95
CA GLN A 134 11.88 -4.08 4.00
C GLN A 134 10.91 -5.18 4.45
N TRP A 135 10.41 -5.08 5.67
CA TRP A 135 9.38 -5.97 6.19
C TRP A 135 7.98 -5.52 5.80
N PHE A 136 7.18 -6.48 5.37
CA PHE A 136 5.77 -6.30 5.00
C PHE A 136 4.89 -7.31 5.71
N PHE A 137 3.64 -6.89 5.98
CA PHE A 137 2.57 -7.83 6.26
C PHE A 137 1.72 -8.05 5.02
N LYS A 138 1.47 -9.32 4.68
CA LYS A 138 0.63 -9.73 3.55
C LYS A 138 -0.86 -9.55 3.88
N ILE A 139 -1.29 -8.31 4.05
CA ILE A 139 -2.70 -8.00 4.32
C ILE A 139 -3.59 -8.28 3.12
N THR A 140 -3.02 -8.35 1.92
CA THR A 140 -3.73 -8.68 0.68
C THR A 140 -4.27 -10.11 0.69
N ASP A 141 -3.68 -11.03 1.44
CA ASP A 141 -4.18 -12.41 1.59
C ASP A 141 -5.57 -12.46 2.24
N TYR A 142 -5.99 -11.40 2.93
CA TYR A 142 -7.29 -11.26 3.57
C TYR A 142 -8.27 -10.35 2.82
N ALA A 143 -7.92 -9.87 1.64
CA ALA A 143 -8.70 -8.86 0.93
C ALA A 143 -10.15 -9.30 0.64
N ASP A 144 -10.35 -10.54 0.17
CA ASP A 144 -11.69 -11.08 -0.10
C ASP A 144 -12.50 -11.30 1.17
N GLU A 145 -11.87 -11.82 2.24
CA GLU A 145 -12.50 -12.03 3.53
C GLU A 145 -12.95 -10.68 4.12
N LEU A 146 -12.08 -9.68 4.10
CA LEU A 146 -12.40 -8.33 4.59
C LEU A 146 -13.58 -7.71 3.85
N LEU A 147 -13.64 -7.87 2.52
CA LEU A 147 -14.79 -7.37 1.73
C LEU A 147 -16.09 -8.05 2.10
N LYS A 148 -16.05 -9.39 2.20
CA LYS A 148 -17.23 -10.18 2.57
C LYS A 148 -17.71 -9.86 3.99
N ASP A 149 -16.79 -9.65 4.90
CA ASP A 149 -17.09 -9.41 6.30
C ASP A 149 -17.66 -7.99 6.58
N LEU A 150 -17.55 -7.06 5.62
CA LEU A 150 -18.25 -5.77 5.70
C LEU A 150 -19.79 -5.96 5.84
N ASP A 151 -20.34 -7.04 5.27
CA ASP A 151 -21.76 -7.36 5.37
C ASP A 151 -22.14 -7.80 6.78
N LEU A 152 -21.19 -8.29 7.58
CA LEU A 152 -21.38 -8.70 8.97
C LEU A 152 -21.38 -7.51 9.96
N LEU A 153 -21.23 -6.28 9.46
CA LEU A 153 -21.13 -5.05 10.24
C LEU A 153 -22.38 -4.14 10.05
N PRO A 154 -23.58 -4.58 10.45
CA PRO A 154 -24.81 -3.82 10.19
C PRO A 154 -24.87 -2.49 10.96
N GLY A 155 -24.11 -2.37 12.07
CA GLY A 155 -24.03 -1.16 12.88
C GLY A 155 -23.06 -0.11 12.36
N TRP A 156 -22.28 -0.42 11.32
CA TRP A 156 -21.32 0.54 10.74
C TRP A 156 -22.02 1.50 9.78
N PRO A 157 -21.66 2.80 9.80
CA PRO A 157 -22.18 3.75 8.82
C PRO A 157 -21.83 3.33 7.39
N GLU A 158 -22.79 3.43 6.47
CA GLU A 158 -22.58 3.08 5.05
C GLU A 158 -21.40 3.83 4.41
N ARG A 159 -21.18 5.09 4.79
CA ARG A 159 -20.02 5.86 4.35
C ARG A 159 -18.71 5.15 4.68
N VAL A 160 -18.58 4.59 5.88
CA VAL A 160 -17.37 3.88 6.32
C VAL A 160 -17.19 2.58 5.53
N LYS A 161 -18.27 1.81 5.34
CA LYS A 161 -18.23 0.59 4.52
C LYS A 161 -17.81 0.89 3.08
N THR A 162 -18.35 1.95 2.49
CA THR A 162 -17.97 2.41 1.15
C THR A 162 -16.48 2.78 1.08
N MET A 163 -15.96 3.48 2.10
CA MET A 163 -14.54 3.82 2.18
C MET A 163 -13.66 2.56 2.24
N GLN A 164 -14.04 1.57 3.06
CA GLN A 164 -13.32 0.29 3.16
C GLN A 164 -13.37 -0.48 1.84
N HIS A 165 -14.56 -0.58 1.22
CA HIS A 165 -14.73 -1.23 -0.08
C HIS A 165 -13.83 -0.59 -1.14
N ASN A 166 -13.81 0.73 -1.22
CA ASN A 166 -12.98 1.48 -2.17
C ASN A 166 -11.49 1.36 -1.88
N TRP A 167 -11.10 1.27 -0.60
CA TRP A 167 -9.72 1.08 -0.18
C TRP A 167 -9.20 -0.29 -0.57
N ILE A 168 -9.98 -1.35 -0.33
CA ILE A 168 -9.64 -2.71 -0.76
C ILE A 168 -9.64 -2.78 -2.28
N GLY A 169 -10.64 -2.18 -2.94
CA GLY A 169 -10.68 -1.92 -4.36
C GLY A 169 -10.54 -3.18 -5.21
N ARG A 170 -11.36 -4.21 -4.92
CA ARG A 170 -11.42 -5.44 -5.72
C ARG A 170 -11.90 -5.13 -7.13
N SER A 171 -11.16 -5.58 -8.11
CA SER A 171 -11.52 -5.50 -9.52
C SER A 171 -11.34 -6.84 -10.22
N GLU A 172 -12.29 -7.21 -11.06
CA GLU A 172 -12.19 -8.37 -11.95
C GLU A 172 -11.90 -7.89 -13.37
N GLY A 173 -11.06 -8.61 -14.06
CA GLY A 173 -10.69 -8.26 -15.41
C GLY A 173 -9.98 -9.39 -16.14
N LEU A 174 -9.47 -9.07 -17.31
CA LEU A 174 -8.70 -9.96 -18.17
C LEU A 174 -7.21 -9.59 -18.13
N GLU A 175 -6.36 -10.54 -17.81
CA GLU A 175 -4.93 -10.48 -18.09
C GLU A 175 -4.67 -11.25 -19.38
N PHE A 176 -4.04 -10.62 -20.36
CA PHE A 176 -3.69 -11.28 -21.61
C PHE A 176 -2.41 -10.72 -22.22
N SER A 177 -1.79 -11.47 -23.14
CA SER A 177 -0.45 -11.18 -23.63
C SER A 177 -0.46 -10.83 -25.12
N PHE A 178 0.34 -9.83 -25.46
CA PHE A 178 0.67 -9.44 -26.83
C PHE A 178 2.05 -9.98 -27.17
N GLU A 179 2.20 -10.67 -28.30
CA GLU A 179 3.49 -11.10 -28.81
C GLU A 179 4.32 -9.91 -29.32
N ILE A 180 5.63 -9.95 -29.06
CA ILE A 180 6.62 -8.99 -29.58
C ILE A 180 7.58 -9.75 -30.49
N PRO A 181 7.27 -9.94 -31.78
CA PRO A 181 8.07 -10.79 -32.65
C PRO A 181 9.54 -10.37 -32.76
N ALA A 182 9.81 -9.07 -32.74
CA ALA A 182 11.17 -8.52 -32.82
C ALA A 182 12.07 -8.90 -31.65
N LEU A 183 11.48 -9.22 -30.49
CA LEU A 183 12.20 -9.58 -29.26
C LEU A 183 12.07 -11.06 -28.92
N ASN A 184 11.26 -11.82 -29.66
CA ASN A 184 10.84 -13.17 -29.30
C ASN A 184 10.34 -13.23 -27.84
N ASP A 185 9.51 -12.29 -27.47
CA ASP A 185 9.00 -12.08 -26.11
C ASP A 185 7.53 -11.69 -26.15
N THR A 186 6.91 -11.49 -24.99
CA THR A 186 5.52 -11.05 -24.84
C THR A 186 5.42 -9.90 -23.85
N VAL A 187 4.36 -9.10 -23.97
CA VAL A 187 3.95 -8.12 -22.96
C VAL A 187 2.55 -8.46 -22.47
N ALA A 188 2.41 -8.65 -21.17
CA ALA A 188 1.10 -8.88 -20.54
C ALA A 188 0.47 -7.56 -20.13
N VAL A 189 -0.84 -7.46 -20.34
CA VAL A 189 -1.68 -6.33 -19.85
C VAL A 189 -2.81 -6.86 -19.00
N TYR A 190 -3.25 -6.04 -18.04
CA TYR A 190 -4.47 -6.27 -17.29
C TYR A 190 -5.48 -5.17 -17.59
N THR A 191 -6.73 -5.55 -17.86
CA THR A 191 -7.81 -4.59 -18.08
C THR A 191 -9.10 -5.01 -17.40
N THR A 192 -9.81 -4.06 -16.82
CA THR A 192 -11.20 -4.21 -16.37
C THR A 192 -12.22 -3.96 -17.49
N ARG A 193 -11.72 -3.54 -18.67
CA ARG A 193 -12.51 -3.22 -19.87
C ARG A 193 -12.09 -4.10 -21.06
N PRO A 194 -12.27 -5.43 -21.00
CA PRO A 194 -11.93 -6.31 -22.12
C PRO A 194 -12.77 -6.02 -23.38
N ASP A 195 -13.93 -5.40 -23.25
CA ASP A 195 -14.78 -4.90 -24.33
C ASP A 195 -14.08 -3.91 -25.27
N THR A 196 -13.03 -3.22 -24.80
CA THR A 196 -12.26 -2.27 -25.61
C THR A 196 -11.04 -2.91 -26.31
N ALA A 197 -10.76 -4.21 -26.09
CA ALA A 197 -9.55 -4.86 -26.58
C ALA A 197 -9.38 -4.84 -28.11
N TYR A 198 -10.49 -4.78 -28.88
CA TYR A 198 -10.48 -4.65 -30.34
C TYR A 198 -10.07 -3.25 -30.81
N GLY A 199 -10.14 -2.24 -29.95
CA GLY A 199 -9.77 -0.85 -30.21
C GLY A 199 -8.35 -0.47 -29.77
N VAL A 200 -7.53 -1.44 -29.42
CA VAL A 200 -6.14 -1.18 -29.03
C VAL A 200 -5.34 -0.72 -30.24
N THR A 201 -4.75 0.47 -30.14
CA THR A 201 -3.94 1.07 -31.21
C THR A 201 -2.50 1.33 -30.80
N PHE A 202 -2.20 1.40 -29.50
CA PHE A 202 -0.85 1.44 -28.97
C PHE A 202 -0.75 0.68 -27.65
N MET A 203 0.48 0.31 -27.30
CA MET A 203 0.85 -0.29 -26.03
C MET A 203 1.68 0.72 -25.22
N ALA A 204 1.24 1.09 -24.04
CA ALA A 204 1.94 2.01 -23.16
C ALA A 204 2.69 1.26 -22.06
N LEU A 205 4.00 1.44 -21.98
CA LEU A 205 4.85 0.88 -20.93
C LEU A 205 5.21 1.94 -19.88
N ALA A 206 5.25 1.54 -18.62
CA ALA A 206 5.86 2.32 -17.56
C ALA A 206 7.37 2.50 -17.81
N ALA A 207 7.94 3.63 -17.39
CA ALA A 207 9.37 3.92 -17.53
C ALA A 207 10.29 2.93 -16.76
N GLU A 208 9.72 2.19 -15.83
CA GLU A 208 10.38 1.19 -14.99
C GLU A 208 10.26 -0.24 -15.57
N HIS A 209 9.51 -0.43 -16.65
CA HIS A 209 9.18 -1.77 -17.16
C HIS A 209 10.42 -2.54 -17.64
N PRO A 210 10.63 -3.82 -17.24
CA PRO A 210 11.83 -4.60 -17.58
C PRO A 210 12.08 -4.77 -19.08
N LEU A 211 11.03 -4.77 -19.90
CA LEU A 211 11.13 -4.87 -21.36
C LEU A 211 11.92 -3.71 -21.98
N ILE A 212 11.98 -2.54 -21.34
CA ILE A 212 12.71 -1.37 -21.86
C ILE A 212 14.17 -1.71 -22.07
N LYS A 213 14.77 -2.44 -21.16
CA LYS A 213 16.16 -2.88 -21.28
C LYS A 213 16.37 -3.71 -22.56
N LYS A 214 15.49 -4.68 -22.84
CA LYS A 214 15.52 -5.52 -24.05
C LYS A 214 15.24 -4.70 -25.32
N ILE A 215 14.27 -3.77 -25.23
CA ILE A 215 13.94 -2.87 -26.34
C ILE A 215 15.12 -2.00 -26.73
N CYS A 216 15.91 -1.52 -25.76
CA CYS A 216 17.08 -0.68 -26.00
C CYS A 216 18.28 -1.46 -26.53
N GLU A 217 18.33 -2.78 -26.45
CA GLU A 217 19.40 -3.60 -27.01
C GLU A 217 19.40 -3.46 -28.55
N ASN A 218 20.47 -2.86 -29.09
CA ASN A 218 20.64 -2.59 -30.54
C ASN A 218 19.56 -1.69 -31.16
N ASN A 219 18.86 -0.88 -30.39
CA ASN A 219 17.83 0.04 -30.86
C ASN A 219 18.44 1.43 -31.12
N PRO A 220 18.28 2.00 -32.34
CA PRO A 220 18.80 3.33 -32.65
C PRO A 220 18.20 4.46 -31.81
N LYS A 221 17.07 4.22 -31.14
CA LYS A 221 16.41 5.17 -30.23
C LYS A 221 16.76 4.94 -28.76
N ALA A 222 17.70 4.06 -28.43
CA ALA A 222 18.01 3.69 -27.05
C ALA A 222 18.33 4.91 -26.17
N ASP A 223 19.11 5.87 -26.66
CA ASP A 223 19.47 7.07 -25.89
C ASP A 223 18.25 7.96 -25.60
N GLU A 224 17.36 8.15 -26.59
CA GLU A 224 16.12 8.90 -26.44
C GLU A 224 15.18 8.23 -25.41
N ILE A 225 15.01 6.91 -25.52
CA ILE A 225 14.18 6.12 -24.61
C ILE A 225 14.71 6.19 -23.18
N ASN A 226 16.02 5.98 -22.99
CA ASN A 226 16.64 6.00 -21.67
C ASN A 226 16.57 7.40 -21.02
N ALA A 227 16.81 8.47 -21.78
CA ALA A 227 16.68 9.83 -21.27
C ALA A 227 15.25 10.16 -20.83
N PHE A 228 14.24 9.70 -21.61
CA PHE A 228 12.84 9.83 -21.24
C PHE A 228 12.51 9.04 -19.96
N CYS A 229 12.95 7.78 -19.86
CA CYS A 229 12.73 6.95 -18.69
C CYS A 229 13.33 7.57 -17.42
N GLU A 230 14.55 8.09 -17.51
CA GLU A 230 15.23 8.74 -16.39
C GLU A 230 14.46 9.98 -15.91
N ARG A 231 14.00 10.81 -16.84
CA ARG A 231 13.15 11.98 -16.53
C ARG A 231 11.85 11.58 -15.84
N VAL A 232 11.15 10.56 -16.35
CA VAL A 232 9.87 10.11 -15.82
C VAL A 232 10.02 9.47 -14.44
N ARG A 233 11.08 8.70 -14.19
CA ARG A 233 11.35 8.09 -12.87
C ARG A 233 11.55 9.11 -11.77
N ASN A 234 12.00 10.32 -12.12
CA ASN A 234 12.18 11.41 -11.17
C ASN A 234 10.88 12.22 -10.91
N GLN A 235 9.80 11.96 -11.65
CA GLN A 235 8.49 12.57 -11.41
C GLN A 235 7.73 11.85 -10.28
N SER A 236 6.96 12.59 -9.49
CA SER A 236 6.10 12.01 -8.47
C SER A 236 4.92 11.23 -9.09
N GLU A 237 4.40 10.22 -8.39
CA GLU A 237 3.20 9.50 -8.83
C GLU A 237 1.99 10.43 -9.00
N ILE A 238 1.87 11.45 -8.16
CA ILE A 238 0.78 12.44 -8.21
C ILE A 238 0.86 13.23 -9.51
N GLU A 239 2.04 13.72 -9.90
CA GLU A 239 2.24 14.41 -11.18
C GLU A 239 1.93 13.51 -12.37
N ARG A 240 2.40 12.26 -12.34
CA ARG A 240 2.18 11.28 -13.42
C ARG A 240 0.71 10.91 -13.60
N THR A 241 -0.06 10.82 -12.50
CA THR A 241 -1.47 10.41 -12.52
C THR A 241 -2.47 11.56 -12.60
N SER A 242 -2.02 12.81 -12.41
CA SER A 242 -2.88 13.99 -12.50
C SER A 242 -3.57 14.09 -13.86
N SER A 243 -4.86 14.39 -13.86
CA SER A 243 -5.64 14.64 -15.10
C SER A 243 -5.19 15.91 -15.83
N GLU A 244 -4.57 16.85 -15.11
CA GLU A 244 -4.09 18.13 -15.64
C GLU A 244 -2.70 18.03 -16.26
N SER A 245 -1.94 16.97 -15.94
CA SER A 245 -0.60 16.76 -16.49
C SER A 245 -0.64 16.38 -17.95
N GLU A 246 0.23 16.97 -18.76
CA GLU A 246 0.39 16.62 -20.14
C GLU A 246 0.85 15.16 -20.29
N LYS A 247 0.17 14.39 -21.15
CA LYS A 247 0.52 12.99 -21.42
C LYS A 247 1.64 12.95 -22.46
N GLU A 248 2.77 12.40 -22.06
CA GLU A 248 3.96 12.31 -22.88
C GLU A 248 4.45 10.88 -23.08
N GLY A 249 5.13 10.62 -24.17
CA GLY A 249 5.75 9.33 -24.45
C GLY A 249 6.78 9.37 -25.57
N VAL A 250 7.52 8.28 -25.67
CA VAL A 250 8.47 8.04 -26.75
C VAL A 250 8.12 6.74 -27.44
N PHE A 251 7.97 6.78 -28.77
CA PHE A 251 7.78 5.57 -29.58
C PHE A 251 9.09 4.79 -29.66
N THR A 252 9.03 3.53 -29.22
CA THR A 252 10.22 2.69 -29.12
C THR A 252 10.75 2.17 -30.47
N GLY A 253 9.97 2.28 -31.54
CA GLY A 253 10.27 1.65 -32.85
C GLY A 253 9.92 0.15 -32.90
N VAL A 254 9.42 -0.41 -31.80
CA VAL A 254 9.03 -1.82 -31.68
C VAL A 254 7.50 -1.94 -31.68
N TYR A 255 7.01 -3.08 -32.17
CA TYR A 255 5.58 -3.38 -32.27
C TYR A 255 5.25 -4.69 -31.55
N CYS A 256 4.07 -4.78 -31.00
CA CYS A 256 3.46 -6.03 -30.54
C CYS A 256 2.23 -6.39 -31.39
N ILE A 257 1.74 -7.61 -31.24
CA ILE A 257 0.58 -8.12 -31.98
C ILE A 257 -0.61 -8.25 -31.03
N ASN A 258 -1.72 -7.61 -31.38
CA ASN A 258 -2.96 -7.78 -30.64
C ASN A 258 -3.53 -9.17 -30.89
N PRO A 259 -3.69 -10.03 -29.87
CA PRO A 259 -4.13 -11.43 -30.05
C PRO A 259 -5.58 -11.54 -30.54
N PHE A 260 -6.43 -10.55 -30.28
CA PHE A 260 -7.83 -10.56 -30.76
C PHE A 260 -7.98 -10.19 -32.22
N THR A 261 -7.10 -9.34 -32.78
CA THR A 261 -7.25 -8.77 -34.10
C THR A 261 -6.13 -9.11 -35.07
N GLY A 262 -5.02 -9.62 -34.61
CA GLY A 262 -3.79 -9.83 -35.38
C GLY A 262 -3.11 -8.52 -35.85
N ARG A 263 -3.58 -7.36 -35.42
CA ARG A 263 -3.01 -6.05 -35.82
C ARG A 263 -1.69 -5.79 -35.11
N LYS A 264 -0.78 -5.13 -35.82
CA LYS A 264 0.42 -4.55 -35.24
C LYS A 264 0.06 -3.32 -34.42
N VAL A 265 0.59 -3.25 -33.19
CA VAL A 265 0.35 -2.20 -32.21
C VAL A 265 1.69 -1.60 -31.82
N GLU A 266 1.81 -0.29 -31.86
CA GLU A 266 3.03 0.44 -31.48
C GLU A 266 3.31 0.34 -30.00
N ILE A 267 4.57 0.12 -29.61
CA ILE A 267 4.99 0.12 -28.22
C ILE A 267 5.61 1.49 -27.87
N TRP A 268 5.00 2.17 -26.89
CA TRP A 268 5.42 3.47 -26.40
C TRP A 268 5.84 3.37 -24.93
N VAL A 269 6.86 4.11 -24.52
CA VAL A 269 7.12 4.39 -23.10
C VAL A 269 6.42 5.69 -22.76
N THR A 270 5.63 5.72 -21.68
CA THR A 270 4.78 6.86 -21.34
C THR A 270 5.01 7.34 -19.91
N ASN A 271 4.66 8.59 -19.63
CA ASN A 271 4.81 9.18 -18.29
C ASN A 271 3.64 8.88 -17.35
N TYR A 272 2.52 8.36 -17.82
CA TYR A 272 1.29 8.17 -17.04
C TYR A 272 0.99 6.73 -16.64
N VAL A 273 1.76 5.76 -17.12
CA VAL A 273 1.65 4.35 -16.69
C VAL A 273 2.57 4.11 -15.48
N LEU A 274 2.01 3.51 -14.43
CA LEU A 274 2.74 3.14 -13.22
C LEU A 274 3.12 1.66 -13.25
N TYR A 275 4.38 1.36 -12.88
CA TYR A 275 4.86 -0.02 -12.87
C TYR A 275 4.24 -0.86 -11.75
N ASP A 276 3.94 -0.24 -10.61
CA ASP A 276 3.40 -0.90 -9.42
C ASP A 276 1.91 -1.21 -9.51
N TYR A 277 1.25 -0.85 -10.62
CA TYR A 277 -0.16 -1.15 -10.87
C TYR A 277 -0.33 -2.09 -12.05
N GLY A 278 -0.91 -3.26 -11.79
CA GLY A 278 -1.11 -4.30 -12.80
C GLY A 278 0.20 -4.94 -13.28
N THR A 279 0.45 -4.87 -14.58
CA THR A 279 1.63 -5.46 -15.22
C THR A 279 2.72 -4.43 -15.57
N GLY A 280 2.50 -3.15 -15.27
CA GLY A 280 3.35 -2.06 -15.73
C GLY A 280 3.22 -1.75 -17.23
N ALA A 281 2.25 -2.38 -17.90
CA ALA A 281 1.88 -2.16 -19.30
C ALA A 281 0.37 -1.96 -19.42
N VAL A 282 -0.06 -1.04 -20.26
CA VAL A 282 -1.47 -0.71 -20.51
C VAL A 282 -1.75 -0.72 -21.99
N MET A 283 -2.84 -1.35 -22.38
CA MET A 283 -3.36 -1.26 -23.75
C MET A 283 -3.99 0.12 -23.97
N GLY A 284 -3.51 0.86 -24.95
CA GLY A 284 -4.04 2.16 -25.34
C GLY A 284 -5.31 2.01 -26.20
N VAL A 285 -6.43 2.55 -25.68
CA VAL A 285 -7.76 2.46 -26.31
C VAL A 285 -8.37 3.86 -26.46
N PRO A 286 -7.91 4.68 -27.39
CA PRO A 286 -8.22 6.11 -27.46
C PRO A 286 -9.70 6.47 -27.44
N THR A 287 -10.55 5.65 -28.04
CA THR A 287 -12.00 5.96 -28.10
C THR A 287 -12.75 5.53 -26.83
N GLY A 288 -12.10 4.78 -25.91
CA GLY A 288 -12.67 4.28 -24.67
C GLY A 288 -12.03 4.84 -23.39
N ASP A 289 -10.94 5.59 -23.50
CA ASP A 289 -10.23 6.23 -22.37
C ASP A 289 -9.75 7.63 -22.76
N GLN A 290 -10.09 8.63 -21.97
CA GLN A 290 -9.79 10.05 -22.28
C GLN A 290 -8.29 10.36 -22.24
N ARG A 291 -7.51 9.69 -21.43
CA ARG A 291 -6.04 9.88 -21.39
C ARG A 291 -5.40 9.36 -22.66
N ASP A 292 -5.86 8.20 -23.11
CA ASP A 292 -5.42 7.59 -24.38
C ASP A 292 -5.87 8.40 -25.59
N TRP A 293 -7.07 9.02 -25.50
CA TRP A 293 -7.55 9.96 -26.54
C TRP A 293 -6.59 11.12 -26.69
N MET A 294 -6.24 11.80 -25.60
CA MET A 294 -5.34 12.96 -25.61
C MET A 294 -3.94 12.58 -26.09
N PHE A 295 -3.45 11.41 -25.67
CA PHE A 295 -2.17 10.88 -26.13
C PHE A 295 -2.18 10.58 -27.64
N ALA A 296 -3.22 9.93 -28.13
CA ALA A 296 -3.38 9.62 -29.54
C ALA A 296 -3.51 10.87 -30.42
N ASP A 297 -4.18 11.93 -29.94
CA ASP A 297 -4.24 13.22 -30.64
C ASP A 297 -2.86 13.85 -30.77
N LYS A 298 -2.11 13.90 -29.65
CA LYS A 298 -0.78 14.51 -29.61
C LYS A 298 0.21 13.83 -30.57
N TYR A 299 0.17 12.50 -30.65
CA TYR A 299 1.13 11.72 -31.43
C TYR A 299 0.56 11.20 -32.76
N SER A 300 -0.64 11.64 -33.15
CA SER A 300 -1.31 11.23 -34.38
C SER A 300 -1.48 9.71 -34.52
N ILE A 301 -1.77 9.03 -33.40
CA ILE A 301 -2.02 7.59 -33.36
C ILE A 301 -3.46 7.33 -33.82
N GLU A 302 -3.66 6.24 -34.59
CA GLU A 302 -4.97 5.81 -35.05
C GLU A 302 -5.95 5.62 -33.86
N LYS A 303 -7.22 5.94 -34.10
CA LYS A 303 -8.33 5.73 -33.17
C LYS A 303 -9.38 4.83 -33.79
N ILE A 304 -9.88 3.84 -33.07
CA ILE A 304 -10.86 2.85 -33.52
C ILE A 304 -12.04 2.89 -32.54
N VAL A 305 -13.22 3.24 -33.08
CA VAL A 305 -14.46 3.21 -32.29
C VAL A 305 -14.87 1.75 -32.08
N THR A 306 -14.97 1.31 -30.83
CA THR A 306 -15.38 -0.07 -30.47
C THR A 306 -16.65 -0.13 -29.66
N ILE A 307 -17.10 1.00 -29.10
CA ILE A 307 -18.32 1.08 -28.32
C ILE A 307 -19.12 2.29 -28.77
N CYS A 308 -20.43 2.09 -28.96
CA CYS A 308 -21.39 3.15 -29.26
C CYS A 308 -22.53 3.16 -28.24
N PRO A 309 -23.17 4.31 -27.98
CA PRO A 309 -24.42 4.36 -27.21
C PRO A 309 -25.48 3.45 -27.82
N ILE A 310 -26.36 2.92 -27.00
CA ILE A 310 -27.46 2.09 -27.49
C ILE A 310 -28.32 2.89 -28.43
N GLY A 311 -28.51 2.37 -29.66
CA GLY A 311 -29.36 3.01 -30.71
C GLY A 311 -28.75 4.23 -31.41
N LYS A 312 -27.44 4.53 -31.16
CA LYS A 312 -26.75 5.64 -31.83
C LYS A 312 -25.39 5.18 -32.36
N GLU A 313 -25.11 5.43 -33.61
CA GLU A 313 -23.76 5.25 -34.18
C GLU A 313 -22.86 6.44 -33.81
N LEU A 314 -21.62 6.15 -33.40
CA LEU A 314 -20.58 7.16 -33.21
C LEU A 314 -19.63 7.12 -34.40
N LYS A 315 -19.48 8.26 -35.08
CA LYS A 315 -18.48 8.43 -36.14
C LYS A 315 -17.26 9.14 -35.57
N LEU A 316 -16.09 8.64 -35.87
CA LEU A 316 -14.83 9.17 -35.32
C LEU A 316 -14.66 10.67 -35.63
N GLU A 317 -15.09 11.11 -36.81
CA GLU A 317 -15.00 12.50 -37.25
C GLU A 317 -15.91 13.46 -36.44
N GLU A 318 -16.92 12.91 -35.75
CA GLU A 318 -17.86 13.67 -34.91
C GLU A 318 -17.46 13.63 -33.43
N MET A 319 -16.47 12.79 -33.04
CA MET A 319 -16.02 12.65 -31.66
C MET A 319 -15.00 13.73 -31.30
N THR A 320 -15.19 14.37 -30.17
CA THR A 320 -14.26 15.36 -29.56
C THR A 320 -13.59 14.87 -28.28
N CYS A 321 -14.03 13.71 -27.80
CA CYS A 321 -13.48 13.05 -26.59
C CYS A 321 -13.78 11.55 -26.63
N ALA A 322 -13.18 10.80 -25.71
CA ALA A 322 -13.46 9.38 -25.55
C ALA A 322 -14.89 9.13 -25.06
N TYR A 323 -15.43 7.97 -25.39
CA TYR A 323 -16.70 7.47 -24.85
C TYR A 323 -16.42 6.54 -23.66
N GLU A 324 -16.48 7.09 -22.44
CA GLU A 324 -16.15 6.38 -21.19
C GLU A 324 -17.38 5.83 -20.45
N GLU A 325 -18.56 5.93 -21.04
CA GLU A 325 -19.78 5.45 -20.41
C GLU A 325 -19.74 3.93 -20.18
N LYS A 326 -20.46 3.50 -19.15
CA LYS A 326 -20.48 2.08 -18.72
C LYS A 326 -21.61 1.27 -19.39
N GLU A 327 -22.24 1.82 -20.41
CA GLU A 327 -23.30 1.19 -21.18
C GLU A 327 -23.06 1.42 -22.66
N GLY A 328 -23.37 0.44 -23.50
CA GLY A 328 -23.21 0.59 -24.95
C GLY A 328 -23.28 -0.73 -25.70
N MET A 329 -23.14 -0.62 -27.02
CA MET A 329 -23.09 -1.76 -27.95
C MET A 329 -21.71 -1.79 -28.59
N LEU A 330 -21.14 -2.98 -28.73
CA LEU A 330 -19.87 -3.14 -29.42
C LEU A 330 -20.02 -2.95 -30.92
N VAL A 331 -19.05 -2.22 -31.51
CA VAL A 331 -18.87 -2.06 -32.97
C VAL A 331 -17.41 -2.36 -33.31
N ASN A 332 -17.08 -2.71 -34.52
CA ASN A 332 -15.72 -3.03 -34.98
C ASN A 332 -14.97 -4.06 -34.08
N SER A 333 -15.71 -4.94 -33.42
CA SER A 333 -15.23 -5.89 -32.44
C SER A 333 -15.35 -7.36 -32.88
N GLY A 334 -15.14 -7.60 -34.17
CA GLY A 334 -15.23 -8.94 -34.77
C GLY A 334 -16.58 -9.62 -34.51
N GLU A 335 -16.55 -10.83 -33.99
CA GLU A 335 -17.74 -11.63 -33.67
C GLU A 335 -18.59 -11.05 -32.51
N PHE A 336 -18.07 -10.12 -31.75
CA PHE A 336 -18.77 -9.46 -30.63
C PHE A 336 -19.47 -8.16 -31.07
N THR A 337 -19.36 -7.77 -32.35
CA THR A 337 -20.05 -6.60 -32.89
C THR A 337 -21.56 -6.78 -32.76
N GLY A 338 -22.25 -5.75 -32.26
CA GLY A 338 -23.68 -5.77 -31.96
C GLY A 338 -24.08 -6.40 -30.64
N MET A 339 -23.10 -6.81 -29.81
CA MET A 339 -23.34 -7.31 -28.46
C MET A 339 -23.39 -6.16 -27.47
N GLU A 340 -24.24 -6.28 -26.45
CA GLU A 340 -24.25 -5.36 -25.30
C GLU A 340 -22.94 -5.48 -24.52
N MET A 341 -22.40 -4.36 -24.07
CA MET A 341 -21.06 -4.23 -23.48
C MET A 341 -20.77 -5.22 -22.34
N HIS A 342 -21.64 -5.34 -21.33
CA HIS A 342 -21.41 -6.25 -20.20
C HIS A 342 -21.42 -7.73 -20.59
N LYS A 343 -22.27 -8.09 -21.54
CA LYS A 343 -22.29 -9.46 -22.09
C LYS A 343 -21.03 -9.73 -22.91
N ALA A 344 -20.59 -8.75 -23.70
CA ALA A 344 -19.37 -8.84 -24.48
C ALA A 344 -18.12 -9.00 -23.59
N MET A 345 -18.03 -8.28 -22.48
CA MET A 345 -16.92 -8.43 -21.55
C MET A 345 -16.71 -9.88 -21.11
N SER A 346 -17.78 -10.57 -20.69
CA SER A 346 -17.69 -11.98 -20.31
C SER A 346 -17.29 -12.88 -21.49
N ALA A 347 -17.91 -12.69 -22.65
CA ALA A 347 -17.67 -13.49 -23.84
C ALA A 347 -16.23 -13.31 -24.38
N ILE A 348 -15.68 -12.09 -24.32
CA ILE A 348 -14.29 -11.81 -24.70
C ILE A 348 -13.31 -12.49 -23.73
N MET A 349 -13.61 -12.47 -22.44
CA MET A 349 -12.79 -13.19 -21.46
C MET A 349 -12.85 -14.71 -21.67
N ASP A 350 -14.05 -15.28 -21.97
CA ASP A 350 -14.22 -16.71 -22.29
C ASP A 350 -13.38 -17.11 -23.51
N LYS A 351 -13.39 -16.27 -24.56
CA LYS A 351 -12.57 -16.48 -25.76
C LYS A 351 -11.08 -16.49 -25.44
N ALA A 352 -10.60 -15.50 -24.71
CA ALA A 352 -9.19 -15.39 -24.38
C ALA A 352 -8.69 -16.60 -23.56
N GLU A 353 -9.52 -17.13 -22.65
CA GLU A 353 -9.22 -18.34 -21.88
C GLU A 353 -9.25 -19.60 -22.75
N ALA A 354 -10.26 -19.73 -23.62
CA ALA A 354 -10.40 -20.87 -24.51
C ALA A 354 -9.25 -20.98 -25.53
N GLU A 355 -8.78 -19.84 -26.05
CA GLU A 355 -7.66 -19.75 -26.99
C GLU A 355 -6.29 -19.70 -26.31
N GLY A 356 -6.23 -19.61 -24.97
CA GLY A 356 -5.03 -19.77 -24.17
C GLY A 356 -4.09 -18.55 -24.13
N PHE A 357 -4.50 -17.39 -24.65
CA PHE A 357 -3.69 -16.16 -24.60
C PHE A 357 -4.05 -15.20 -23.47
N GLY A 358 -5.11 -15.50 -22.68
CA GLY A 358 -5.53 -14.70 -21.53
C GLY A 358 -6.17 -15.52 -20.43
N LYS A 359 -6.35 -14.89 -19.28
CA LYS A 359 -7.03 -15.46 -18.11
C LYS A 359 -7.75 -14.39 -17.32
N ARG A 360 -8.87 -14.74 -16.70
CA ARG A 360 -9.51 -13.88 -15.71
C ARG A 360 -8.61 -13.69 -14.52
N ARG A 361 -8.54 -12.48 -14.03
CA ARG A 361 -7.82 -12.12 -12.81
C ARG A 361 -8.64 -11.22 -11.92
N VAL A 362 -8.46 -11.41 -10.62
CA VAL A 362 -8.91 -10.49 -9.58
C VAL A 362 -7.69 -9.71 -9.10
N ASN A 363 -7.77 -8.41 -9.12
CA ASN A 363 -6.76 -7.51 -8.58
C ASN A 363 -7.37 -6.67 -7.47
N TYR A 364 -6.52 -6.24 -6.54
CA TYR A 364 -6.89 -5.36 -5.44
C TYR A 364 -6.07 -4.07 -5.51
N ARG A 365 -6.69 -2.96 -5.12
CA ARG A 365 -5.96 -1.71 -4.87
C ARG A 365 -5.17 -1.81 -3.58
N LEU A 366 -5.69 -2.54 -2.58
CA LEU A 366 -5.00 -2.85 -1.35
C LEU A 366 -3.64 -3.46 -1.64
N ARG A 367 -2.61 -2.96 -0.97
CA ARG A 367 -1.23 -3.48 -1.06
C ARG A 367 -0.81 -4.01 0.29
N ASP A 368 0.20 -4.89 0.28
CA ASP A 368 0.82 -5.35 1.52
C ASP A 368 1.33 -4.17 2.34
N TRP A 369 1.17 -4.26 3.63
CA TRP A 369 1.53 -3.20 4.56
C TRP A 369 3.03 -3.18 4.83
N LEU A 370 3.72 -2.13 4.39
CA LEU A 370 5.13 -1.87 4.72
C LEU A 370 5.24 -1.45 6.19
N ILE A 371 5.83 -2.31 7.01
CA ILE A 371 5.93 -2.09 8.46
C ILE A 371 7.30 -1.59 8.93
N SER A 372 8.36 -1.74 8.16
CA SER A 372 9.70 -1.27 8.51
C SER A 372 9.79 0.25 8.61
N ARG A 373 10.34 0.74 9.72
CA ARG A 373 10.65 2.17 9.92
C ARG A 373 12.07 2.32 10.46
N GLN A 374 12.88 3.16 9.80
CA GLN A 374 14.24 3.51 10.24
C GLN A 374 14.15 4.61 11.29
N ARG A 375 13.50 4.28 12.41
CA ARG A 375 13.21 5.19 13.52
C ARG A 375 13.56 4.54 14.86
N TYR A 376 13.86 5.38 15.83
CA TYR A 376 14.12 4.91 17.19
C TYR A 376 12.82 4.68 17.97
N TRP A 377 11.90 5.66 17.95
CA TRP A 377 10.73 5.67 18.81
C TRP A 377 9.59 4.84 18.20
N GLY A 378 9.74 3.53 18.30
CA GLY A 378 8.82 2.50 17.81
C GLY A 378 9.15 1.15 18.43
N ALA A 379 8.27 0.17 18.26
CA ALA A 379 8.52 -1.20 18.71
C ALA A 379 9.58 -1.87 17.82
N PRO A 380 10.73 -2.32 18.34
CA PRO A 380 11.76 -2.99 17.56
C PRO A 380 11.23 -4.28 16.92
N ILE A 381 11.66 -4.56 15.70
CA ILE A 381 11.34 -5.82 15.00
C ILE A 381 12.18 -6.96 15.64
N PRO A 382 11.57 -8.05 16.15
CA PRO A 382 12.25 -9.07 16.94
C PRO A 382 12.96 -10.11 16.07
N ILE A 383 13.84 -9.67 15.17
CA ILE A 383 14.63 -10.52 14.27
C ILE A 383 16.13 -10.38 14.57
N ILE A 384 16.82 -11.51 14.46
CA ILE A 384 18.28 -11.65 14.57
C ILE A 384 18.81 -12.25 13.26
N TYR A 385 19.85 -11.63 12.70
CA TYR A 385 20.55 -12.10 11.52
C TYR A 385 21.82 -12.86 11.92
N CYS A 386 21.80 -14.14 11.74
CA CYS A 386 22.92 -15.02 12.02
C CYS A 386 23.61 -15.45 10.73
N PRO A 387 24.96 -15.36 10.61
CA PRO A 387 25.67 -15.79 9.42
C PRO A 387 25.52 -17.28 9.08
N HIS A 388 25.16 -18.11 10.08
CA HIS A 388 24.99 -19.56 9.92
C HIS A 388 23.52 -19.98 9.82
N CYS A 389 22.62 -19.32 10.55
CA CYS A 389 21.21 -19.71 10.66
C CYS A 389 20.25 -18.84 9.82
N GLY A 390 20.77 -17.76 9.20
CA GLY A 390 19.95 -16.79 8.49
C GLY A 390 19.10 -15.93 9.44
N GLU A 391 17.85 -15.68 9.09
CA GLU A 391 16.88 -14.99 9.92
C GLU A 391 16.41 -15.86 11.08
N VAL A 392 16.46 -15.33 12.28
CA VAL A 392 16.08 -16.03 13.53
C VAL A 392 15.21 -15.12 14.36
N LEU A 393 14.06 -15.61 14.82
CA LEU A 393 13.22 -14.91 15.79
C LEU A 393 13.93 -14.81 17.14
N VAL A 394 13.70 -13.72 17.86
CA VAL A 394 14.05 -13.61 19.27
C VAL A 394 13.17 -14.61 20.05
N PRO A 395 13.70 -15.40 20.98
CA PRO A 395 12.87 -16.31 21.78
C PRO A 395 11.77 -15.55 22.56
N GLU A 396 10.56 -16.12 22.62
CA GLU A 396 9.40 -15.47 23.27
C GLU A 396 9.63 -15.09 24.73
N ASP A 397 10.44 -15.87 25.45
CA ASP A 397 10.84 -15.60 26.84
C ASP A 397 11.86 -14.47 26.98
N GLN A 398 12.44 -14.02 25.87
CA GLN A 398 13.33 -12.86 25.79
C GLN A 398 12.64 -11.58 25.31
N LEU A 399 11.35 -11.65 24.99
CA LEU A 399 10.56 -10.45 24.69
C LEU A 399 10.22 -9.67 25.97
N PRO A 400 10.20 -8.34 25.90
CA PRO A 400 10.40 -7.51 24.71
C PRO A 400 11.88 -7.29 24.39
N VAL A 401 12.18 -7.16 23.07
CA VAL A 401 13.42 -6.50 22.63
C VAL A 401 13.29 -5.03 22.99
N ARG A 402 14.10 -4.58 23.94
CA ARG A 402 13.99 -3.23 24.52
C ARG A 402 14.72 -2.20 23.70
N LEU A 403 14.20 -0.96 23.70
CA LEU A 403 14.89 0.18 23.11
C LEU A 403 16.12 0.54 23.97
N PRO A 404 17.31 0.69 23.35
CA PRO A 404 18.50 1.13 24.06
C PRO A 404 18.39 2.61 24.43
N GLU A 405 19.04 3.01 25.56
CA GLU A 405 19.02 4.40 26.02
C GLU A 405 20.25 5.20 25.57
N ASP A 406 21.27 4.53 25.02
CA ASP A 406 22.57 5.08 24.62
C ASP A 406 22.62 5.55 23.16
N VAL A 407 21.47 5.83 22.53
CA VAL A 407 21.39 6.23 21.13
C VAL A 407 21.65 7.72 20.92
N SER A 408 22.26 8.03 19.78
CA SER A 408 22.45 9.41 19.33
C SER A 408 21.40 9.80 18.30
N PHE A 409 20.71 10.92 18.54
CA PHE A 409 19.71 11.49 17.62
C PHE A 409 20.34 12.56 16.72
N THR A 410 21.35 12.20 15.94
CA THR A 410 21.93 13.13 14.95
C THR A 410 21.12 13.10 13.66
N ALA A 411 20.71 14.27 13.19
CA ALA A 411 20.04 14.40 11.90
C ALA A 411 20.95 13.85 10.77
N GLY A 412 20.42 12.96 9.92
CA GLY A 412 21.15 12.38 8.79
C GLY A 412 21.95 11.10 9.10
N ALA A 413 21.90 10.56 10.31
CA ALA A 413 22.49 9.25 10.63
C ALA A 413 21.62 8.09 10.10
N LYS A 414 22.22 6.90 9.95
CA LYS A 414 21.49 5.62 9.83
C LYS A 414 20.46 5.51 10.96
N SER A 415 19.52 4.55 10.90
CA SER A 415 18.59 4.29 11.99
C SER A 415 19.30 4.48 13.35
N PRO A 416 18.75 5.27 14.30
CA PRO A 416 19.41 5.48 15.58
C PRO A 416 19.73 4.18 16.33
N LEU A 417 18.91 3.14 16.16
CA LEU A 417 19.18 1.80 16.70
C LEU A 417 20.48 1.20 16.17
N ALA A 418 20.83 1.47 14.91
CA ALA A 418 22.07 1.02 14.30
C ALA A 418 23.32 1.70 14.88
N THR A 419 23.15 2.75 15.67
CA THR A 419 24.27 3.44 16.35
C THR A 419 24.61 2.86 17.73
N SER A 420 23.76 2.01 18.30
CA SER A 420 23.99 1.33 19.57
C SER A 420 24.63 -0.02 19.34
N GLU A 421 25.94 -0.12 19.62
CA GLU A 421 26.69 -1.39 19.49
C GLU A 421 26.12 -2.48 20.40
N GLU A 422 25.67 -2.11 21.61
CA GLU A 422 25.06 -3.03 22.57
C GLU A 422 23.74 -3.60 22.05
N PHE A 423 22.95 -2.78 21.35
CA PHE A 423 21.71 -3.22 20.76
C PHE A 423 21.95 -4.10 19.53
N VAL A 424 22.83 -3.69 18.63
CA VAL A 424 23.08 -4.36 17.34
C VAL A 424 23.69 -5.73 17.53
N HIS A 425 24.73 -5.85 18.37
CA HIS A 425 25.46 -7.11 18.54
C HIS A 425 24.81 -8.02 19.56
N CYS A 426 24.57 -9.25 19.17
CA CYS A 426 23.96 -10.27 20.03
C CYS A 426 24.49 -11.66 19.69
N LYS A 427 24.12 -12.66 20.48
CA LYS A 427 24.35 -14.07 20.19
C LYS A 427 23.12 -14.68 19.52
N CYS A 428 23.35 -15.52 18.52
CA CYS A 428 22.28 -16.28 17.90
C CYS A 428 21.67 -17.27 18.89
N PRO A 429 20.34 -17.23 19.13
CA PRO A 429 19.70 -18.14 20.08
C PRO A 429 19.68 -19.59 19.63
N LYS A 430 19.90 -19.86 18.32
CA LYS A 430 19.94 -21.23 17.77
C LYS A 430 21.31 -21.87 17.85
N CYS A 431 22.39 -21.14 17.54
CA CYS A 431 23.73 -21.73 17.43
C CYS A 431 24.81 -21.06 18.30
N GLY A 432 24.49 -19.97 19.01
CA GLY A 432 25.41 -19.25 19.86
C GLY A 432 26.46 -18.39 19.16
N ALA A 433 26.50 -18.37 17.82
CA ALA A 433 27.42 -17.55 17.04
C ALA A 433 27.12 -16.05 17.21
N ASP A 434 28.10 -15.21 16.89
CA ASP A 434 27.90 -13.76 16.82
C ASP A 434 26.89 -13.46 15.71
N ALA A 435 25.97 -12.55 16.02
CA ALA A 435 24.84 -12.20 15.18
C ALA A 435 24.46 -10.73 15.36
N THR A 436 23.60 -10.22 14.50
CA THR A 436 23.14 -8.84 14.57
C THR A 436 21.62 -8.77 14.67
N ARG A 437 21.09 -7.82 15.45
CA ARG A 437 19.64 -7.56 15.49
C ARG A 437 19.20 -6.74 14.30
N GLU A 438 17.91 -6.90 13.94
CA GLU A 438 17.22 -5.93 13.08
C GLU A 438 17.23 -4.56 13.74
N THR A 439 17.50 -3.51 12.96
CA THR A 439 17.58 -2.13 13.46
C THR A 439 16.39 -1.26 13.04
N ASP A 440 15.43 -1.83 12.33
CA ASP A 440 14.17 -1.18 12.03
C ASP A 440 13.18 -1.37 13.20
N THR A 441 12.33 -0.38 13.40
CA THR A 441 11.15 -0.48 14.25
C THR A 441 9.91 -0.72 13.40
N MET A 442 8.85 -1.24 14.02
CA MET A 442 7.57 -1.43 13.36
C MET A 442 6.81 -0.11 13.22
N ASP A 443 6.00 0.00 12.17
CA ASP A 443 5.03 1.06 12.01
C ASP A 443 4.18 1.21 13.28
N THR A 444 3.97 2.45 13.71
CA THR A 444 3.20 2.76 14.93
C THR A 444 1.75 2.29 14.85
N PHE A 445 1.18 2.27 13.65
CA PHE A 445 -0.18 1.73 13.44
C PHE A 445 -0.29 0.26 13.82
N LEU A 446 0.79 -0.51 13.83
CA LEU A 446 0.73 -1.88 14.34
C LEU A 446 0.44 -1.90 15.85
N CYS A 447 1.04 -0.99 16.60
CA CYS A 447 0.75 -0.87 18.03
C CYS A 447 -0.71 -0.47 18.28
N SER A 448 -1.25 0.44 17.48
CA SER A 448 -2.64 0.91 17.62
C SER A 448 -3.68 0.05 16.90
N SER A 449 -3.29 -1.05 16.24
CA SER A 449 -4.25 -1.91 15.54
C SER A 449 -5.00 -2.90 16.45
N TRP A 450 -4.53 -3.16 17.66
CA TRP A 450 -5.08 -4.19 18.53
C TRP A 450 -5.39 -3.74 19.98
N TYR A 451 -5.24 -2.45 20.30
CA TYR A 451 -5.40 -1.89 21.65
C TYR A 451 -6.78 -2.18 22.26
N TYR A 452 -7.84 -2.21 21.44
CA TYR A 452 -9.20 -2.50 21.90
C TYR A 452 -9.34 -3.90 22.48
N LEU A 453 -8.55 -4.86 22.02
CA LEU A 453 -8.45 -6.20 22.61
C LEU A 453 -7.68 -6.13 23.93
N ARG A 454 -6.58 -5.36 23.99
CA ARG A 454 -5.77 -5.23 25.21
C ARG A 454 -6.54 -4.58 26.36
N TYR A 455 -7.43 -3.64 26.07
CA TYR A 455 -8.28 -3.03 27.11
C TYR A 455 -9.14 -4.04 27.86
N THR A 456 -9.53 -5.12 27.23
CA THR A 456 -10.35 -6.15 27.87
C THR A 456 -9.59 -6.89 28.99
N ASP A 457 -8.24 -6.95 28.87
CA ASP A 457 -7.35 -7.68 29.78
C ASP A 457 -5.97 -7.00 29.88
N ALA A 458 -5.98 -5.74 30.31
CA ALA A 458 -4.83 -4.83 30.23
C ALA A 458 -3.57 -5.30 31.01
N HIS A 459 -3.74 -6.07 32.08
CA HIS A 459 -2.67 -6.52 32.96
C HIS A 459 -2.22 -7.96 32.76
N ASN A 460 -2.72 -8.63 31.74
CA ASN A 460 -2.31 -10.00 31.45
C ASN A 460 -0.83 -10.04 31.03
N ASP A 461 -0.02 -10.76 31.78
CA ASP A 461 1.43 -10.93 31.53
C ASP A 461 1.78 -12.24 30.81
N LYS A 462 0.78 -13.13 30.63
CA LYS A 462 0.93 -14.47 30.02
C LYS A 462 0.54 -14.49 28.54
N MET A 463 -0.38 -13.63 28.14
CA MET A 463 -0.89 -13.53 26.78
C MET A 463 -1.35 -12.09 26.50
N PRO A 464 -1.49 -11.70 25.21
CA PRO A 464 -1.93 -10.34 24.85
C PRO A 464 -3.29 -9.98 25.45
N PHE A 465 -4.19 -10.95 25.51
CA PHE A 465 -5.51 -10.88 26.17
C PHE A 465 -6.08 -12.30 26.31
N ASP A 466 -6.90 -12.52 27.32
CA ASP A 466 -7.65 -13.78 27.48
C ASP A 466 -8.88 -13.79 26.57
N LYS A 467 -9.12 -14.91 25.90
CA LYS A 467 -10.21 -15.07 24.93
C LYS A 467 -11.57 -14.95 25.59
N ASP A 468 -11.78 -15.52 26.77
CA ASP A 468 -13.09 -15.52 27.42
C ASP A 468 -13.40 -14.15 28.00
N VAL A 469 -12.37 -13.45 28.52
CA VAL A 469 -12.50 -12.06 28.98
C VAL A 469 -12.83 -11.15 27.79
N ASN A 470 -12.15 -11.35 26.63
CA ASN A 470 -12.44 -10.59 25.44
C ASN A 470 -13.85 -10.88 24.90
N ASN A 471 -14.29 -12.12 24.90
CA ASN A 471 -15.65 -12.49 24.46
C ASN A 471 -16.75 -11.89 25.37
N TYR A 472 -16.46 -11.70 26.65
CA TYR A 472 -17.38 -11.03 27.57
C TYR A 472 -17.56 -9.54 27.24
N TRP A 473 -16.48 -8.84 26.92
CA TRP A 473 -16.51 -7.41 26.63
C TRP A 473 -16.81 -7.08 25.17
N GLY A 474 -16.49 -7.98 24.26
CA GLY A 474 -16.69 -7.82 22.82
C GLY A 474 -18.09 -8.23 22.33
N PRO A 475 -18.49 -7.79 21.15
CA PRO A 475 -17.84 -6.78 20.33
C PRO A 475 -17.93 -5.37 20.93
N VAL A 476 -17.15 -4.41 20.38
CA VAL A 476 -17.20 -3.00 20.80
C VAL A 476 -18.57 -2.41 20.46
N ASP A 477 -19.33 -1.96 21.48
CA ASP A 477 -20.66 -1.41 21.28
C ASP A 477 -20.66 -0.01 20.68
N GLN A 478 -19.64 0.79 20.99
CA GLN A 478 -19.51 2.15 20.49
C GLN A 478 -18.05 2.56 20.34
N TYR A 479 -17.72 3.06 19.17
CA TYR A 479 -16.41 3.64 18.85
C TYR A 479 -16.60 5.08 18.36
N ILE A 480 -15.89 6.03 18.98
CA ILE A 480 -15.97 7.46 18.67
C ILE A 480 -14.57 7.96 18.36
N GLY A 481 -14.34 8.41 17.13
CA GLY A 481 -13.06 8.90 16.67
C GLY A 481 -13.14 9.42 15.24
N GLY A 482 -12.00 9.64 14.61
CA GLY A 482 -11.89 9.83 13.18
C GLY A 482 -12.36 8.58 12.43
N ILE A 483 -12.78 8.76 11.19
CA ILE A 483 -13.24 7.65 10.35
C ILE A 483 -12.10 7.08 9.49
N GLU A 484 -10.94 7.74 9.52
CA GLU A 484 -9.71 7.32 8.85
C GLU A 484 -9.14 6.08 9.54
#